data_4ff6da09d67f949d6bf7c6192f71966f
#
_entry.id   4ff6da09d67f949d6bf7c6192f71966f
#
_cell.length_a   1.000
_cell.length_b   1.000
_cell.length_c   1.000
_cell.angle_alpha   90.00
_cell.angle_beta   90.00
_cell.angle_gamma   90.00
#
_symmetry.space_group_name_H-M   'P 1'
#
loop_
_entity.id
_entity.type
_entity.pdbx_description
1 polymer ?
#
loop_
_entity_poly.entity_id
_entity_poly.type
_entity_poly.pdbx_seq_one_letter_code
_entity_poly.pdbx_strand_id
1 'polypeptide(L)'
;LRIMKTNERILRINSVLRDYFAKHPQSGMILAKEFMPLFIKNGIFNKDNREGLPIRKVLRDLDTENSLDKIPYVHTERKPKTINWYFRPLLLSLVIFMGMLSSCSFKSNTDFPKVTHVAFQKEKHGKWGMVGVDGNILFENKFDKRPSYAVNGVFRIRDYDTNQYLYYSATPTPQLIGTPKGYKQGGICSEGIIPVVSADERIHYLTETGETAFYLLPYQGKEFLCVSPFFTEQRAWFRLENRKCGYIDPQGNVVIEPIYD
;
A
#
# COMPACT_ATOMS: atom_id res chain seq x y z
N LEU A 1 -25.28 11.21 19.09
CA LEU A 1 -24.66 10.98 17.74
C LEU A 1 -23.16 11.24 17.87
N ARG A 2 -22.36 10.18 17.78
CA ARG A 2 -20.88 10.29 17.87
C ARG A 2 -20.37 11.01 16.62
N ILE A 3 -19.72 12.16 16.80
CA ILE A 3 -19.09 12.89 15.68
C ILE A 3 -17.91 12.04 15.21
N MET A 4 -18.00 11.53 13.99
CA MET A 4 -16.93 10.73 13.37
C MET A 4 -15.68 11.59 13.19
N LYS A 5 -14.53 11.11 13.66
CA LYS A 5 -13.24 11.78 13.46
C LYS A 5 -12.87 11.84 11.97
N THR A 6 -12.18 12.89 11.54
CA THR A 6 -11.85 13.12 10.12
C THR A 6 -11.13 11.93 9.48
N ASN A 7 -10.16 11.34 10.15
CA ASN A 7 -9.43 10.18 9.63
C ASN A 7 -10.33 8.94 9.47
N GLU A 8 -11.22 8.67 10.42
CA GLU A 8 -12.19 7.57 10.30
C GLU A 8 -13.11 7.76 9.09
N ARG A 9 -13.52 9.00 8.84
CA ARG A 9 -14.36 9.33 7.67
C ARG A 9 -13.63 9.07 6.36
N ILE A 10 -12.36 9.47 6.24
CA ILE A 10 -11.53 9.23 5.05
C ILE A 10 -11.38 7.73 4.78
N LEU A 11 -11.09 6.95 5.81
CA LEU A 11 -10.97 5.50 5.69
C LEU A 11 -12.25 4.85 5.18
N ARG A 12 -13.41 5.25 5.72
CA ARG A 12 -14.71 4.73 5.26
C ARG A 12 -15.04 5.15 3.83
N ILE A 13 -14.69 6.39 3.42
CA ILE A 13 -14.82 6.84 2.03
C ILE A 13 -14.02 5.91 1.12
N ASN A 14 -12.75 5.65 1.45
CA ASN A 14 -11.89 4.77 0.66
C ASN A 14 -12.45 3.35 0.55
N SER A 15 -12.95 2.78 1.64
CA SER A 15 -13.59 1.46 1.62
C SER A 15 -14.76 1.41 0.64
N VAL A 16 -15.65 2.39 0.71
CA VAL A 16 -16.82 2.45 -0.17
C VAL A 16 -16.43 2.63 -1.63
N LEU A 17 -15.43 3.46 -1.91
CA LEU A 17 -14.93 3.66 -3.28
C LEU A 17 -14.26 2.41 -3.83
N ARG A 18 -13.46 1.73 -3.02
CA ARG A 18 -12.85 0.45 -3.38
C ARG A 18 -13.92 -0.58 -3.76
N ASP A 19 -14.91 -0.78 -2.89
CA ASP A 19 -15.98 -1.76 -3.09
C ASP A 19 -16.84 -1.43 -4.32
N TYR A 20 -17.04 -0.14 -4.59
CA TYR A 20 -17.76 0.30 -5.78
C TYR A 20 -16.97 0.02 -7.06
N PHE A 21 -15.69 0.45 -7.13
CA PHE A 21 -14.88 0.29 -8.34
C PHE A 21 -14.44 -1.16 -8.56
N ALA A 22 -14.35 -1.98 -7.53
CA ALA A 22 -14.15 -3.43 -7.67
C ALA A 22 -15.33 -4.09 -8.43
N LYS A 23 -16.56 -3.63 -8.17
CA LYS A 23 -17.75 -4.12 -8.87
C LYS A 23 -17.97 -3.47 -10.24
N HIS A 24 -17.36 -2.33 -10.47
CA HIS A 24 -17.54 -1.54 -11.69
C HIS A 24 -16.16 -1.14 -12.30
N PRO A 25 -15.32 -2.11 -12.68
CA PRO A 25 -13.94 -1.84 -13.11
C PRO A 25 -13.83 -1.01 -14.39
N GLN A 26 -14.85 -1.02 -15.21
CA GLN A 26 -14.93 -0.25 -16.47
C GLN A 26 -15.54 1.15 -16.30
N SER A 27 -15.86 1.56 -15.06
CA SER A 27 -16.38 2.90 -14.81
C SER A 27 -15.33 3.95 -15.13
N GLY A 28 -15.71 4.97 -15.85
CA GLY A 28 -14.91 6.18 -16.05
C GLY A 28 -14.85 7.06 -14.79
N MET A 29 -14.41 8.29 -14.97
CA MET A 29 -14.48 9.31 -13.92
C MET A 29 -15.93 9.67 -13.61
N ILE A 30 -16.31 9.61 -12.34
CA ILE A 30 -17.67 9.91 -11.84
C ILE A 30 -17.56 11.11 -10.90
N LEU A 31 -18.47 12.07 -11.02
CA LEU A 31 -18.50 13.23 -10.13
C LEU A 31 -18.63 12.79 -8.66
N ALA A 32 -17.80 13.35 -7.79
CA ALA A 32 -17.78 12.98 -6.38
C ALA A 32 -19.15 13.14 -5.68
N LYS A 33 -19.97 14.09 -6.12
CA LYS A 33 -21.33 14.30 -5.61
C LYS A 33 -22.26 13.10 -5.85
N GLU A 34 -22.06 12.34 -6.92
CA GLU A 34 -22.88 11.19 -7.28
C GLU A 34 -22.72 10.01 -6.32
N PHE A 35 -21.62 9.99 -5.55
CA PHE A 35 -21.40 9.00 -4.50
C PHE A 35 -22.12 9.32 -3.18
N MET A 36 -22.75 10.49 -3.05
CA MET A 36 -23.41 10.86 -1.79
C MET A 36 -24.49 9.86 -1.34
N PRO A 37 -25.36 9.32 -2.20
CA PRO A 37 -26.32 8.30 -1.76
C PRO A 37 -25.64 7.06 -1.19
N LEU A 38 -24.52 6.64 -1.79
CA LEU A 38 -23.74 5.49 -1.34
C LEU A 38 -23.06 5.77 -0.01
N PHE A 39 -22.47 6.94 0.18
CA PHE A 39 -21.85 7.36 1.43
C PHE A 39 -22.87 7.52 2.58
N ILE A 40 -24.07 7.98 2.28
CA ILE A 40 -25.15 8.04 3.28
C ILE A 40 -25.62 6.64 3.67
N LYS A 41 -25.81 5.75 2.70
CA LYS A 41 -26.17 4.34 2.95
C LYS A 41 -25.17 3.64 3.87
N ASN A 42 -23.87 3.98 3.73
CA ASN A 42 -22.79 3.44 4.55
C ASN A 42 -22.52 4.25 5.84
N GLY A 43 -23.39 5.18 6.21
CA GLY A 43 -23.31 5.93 7.46
C GLY A 43 -22.14 6.92 7.56
N ILE A 44 -21.53 7.31 6.43
CA ILE A 44 -20.40 8.26 6.40
C ILE A 44 -20.92 9.70 6.55
N PHE A 45 -22.05 10.00 5.92
CA PHE A 45 -22.77 11.27 6.05
C PHE A 45 -24.23 11.01 6.42
N ASN A 46 -24.81 11.90 7.22
CA ASN A 46 -26.22 11.78 7.65
C ASN A 46 -27.20 12.16 6.54
N LYS A 47 -26.86 13.16 5.73
CA LYS A 47 -27.69 13.66 4.63
C LYS A 47 -26.84 14.37 3.59
N ASP A 48 -27.34 14.46 2.37
CA ASP A 48 -26.78 15.33 1.34
C ASP A 48 -27.38 16.74 1.48
N ASN A 49 -26.50 17.73 1.58
CA ASN A 49 -26.88 19.13 1.57
C ASN A 49 -26.28 19.77 0.30
N ARG A 50 -27.11 20.43 -0.50
CA ARG A 50 -26.68 21.17 -1.67
C ARG A 50 -25.83 20.32 -2.63
N GLU A 51 -26.36 19.19 -3.06
CA GLU A 51 -25.81 18.30 -4.09
C GLU A 51 -24.30 17.96 -3.89
N GLY A 52 -24.00 17.26 -2.84
CA GLY A 52 -22.63 16.80 -2.56
C GLY A 52 -21.77 17.78 -1.77
N LEU A 53 -22.34 18.80 -1.11
CA LEU A 53 -21.56 19.70 -0.27
C LEU A 53 -20.75 18.96 0.81
N PRO A 54 -21.27 17.92 1.48
CA PRO A 54 -20.50 17.22 2.52
C PRO A 54 -19.21 16.60 2.00
N ILE A 55 -19.27 15.88 0.88
CA ILE A 55 -18.06 15.28 0.29
C ILE A 55 -17.11 16.34 -0.29
N ARG A 56 -17.67 17.35 -0.97
CA ARG A 56 -16.85 18.46 -1.52
C ARG A 56 -16.14 19.25 -0.42
N LYS A 57 -16.70 19.34 0.79
CA LYS A 57 -16.04 19.97 1.93
C LYS A 57 -14.84 19.14 2.35
N VAL A 58 -15.00 17.83 2.55
CA VAL A 58 -13.91 16.92 2.90
C VAL A 58 -12.76 17.01 1.88
N LEU A 59 -13.08 16.97 0.58
CA LEU A 59 -12.08 17.04 -0.47
C LEU A 59 -11.36 18.41 -0.52
N ARG A 60 -12.07 19.50 -0.27
CA ARG A 60 -11.49 20.83 -0.19
C ARG A 60 -10.56 20.98 1.02
N ASP A 61 -10.98 20.48 2.18
CA ASP A 61 -10.16 20.52 3.40
C ASP A 61 -8.86 19.74 3.16
N LEU A 62 -8.93 18.54 2.57
CA LEU A 62 -7.77 17.74 2.20
C LEU A 62 -6.87 18.42 1.14
N ASP A 63 -7.46 19.10 0.16
CA ASP A 63 -6.72 19.84 -0.86
C ASP A 63 -5.94 21.01 -0.23
N THR A 64 -6.57 21.73 0.69
CA THR A 64 -5.94 22.83 1.42
C THR A 64 -4.76 22.35 2.28
N GLU A 65 -4.87 21.14 2.82
CA GLU A 65 -3.83 20.48 3.62
C GLU A 65 -2.77 19.76 2.79
N ASN A 66 -2.83 19.82 1.45
CA ASN A 66 -2.01 19.01 0.53
C ASN A 66 -2.02 17.51 0.87
N SER A 67 -3.19 16.99 1.23
CA SER A 67 -3.42 15.63 1.74
C SER A 67 -4.47 14.88 0.92
N LEU A 68 -4.67 15.23 -0.34
CA LEU A 68 -5.62 14.52 -1.24
C LEU A 68 -5.24 13.07 -1.53
N ASP A 69 -3.95 12.75 -1.41
CA ASP A 69 -3.39 11.41 -1.47
C ASP A 69 -4.03 10.44 -0.44
N LYS A 70 -4.58 10.97 0.66
CA LYS A 70 -5.36 10.17 1.61
C LYS A 70 -6.62 9.54 1.01
N ILE A 71 -7.11 10.06 -0.14
CA ILE A 71 -8.18 9.44 -0.93
C ILE A 71 -7.66 9.23 -2.36
N PRO A 72 -6.97 8.11 -2.64
CA PRO A 72 -6.25 7.90 -3.90
C PRO A 72 -7.18 7.84 -5.13
N TYR A 73 -8.47 7.61 -4.91
CA TYR A 73 -9.49 7.62 -5.97
C TYR A 73 -9.81 9.02 -6.51
N VAL A 74 -9.38 10.10 -5.82
CA VAL A 74 -9.72 11.47 -6.20
C VAL A 74 -8.97 11.90 -7.45
N HIS A 75 -9.71 12.51 -8.36
CA HIS A 75 -9.18 13.27 -9.49
C HIS A 75 -9.76 14.68 -9.45
N THR A 76 -8.92 15.69 -9.67
CA THR A 76 -9.31 17.10 -9.64
C THR A 76 -9.18 17.73 -11.02
N GLU A 77 -10.23 18.40 -11.47
CA GLU A 77 -10.18 19.28 -12.64
C GLU A 77 -10.25 20.72 -12.15
N ARG A 78 -9.13 21.44 -12.22
CA ARG A 78 -9.04 22.84 -11.78
C ARG A 78 -9.38 23.78 -12.93
N LYS A 79 -10.43 24.58 -12.77
CA LYS A 79 -10.82 25.67 -13.67
C LYS A 79 -10.52 27.02 -13.03
N PRO A 80 -10.39 28.12 -13.76
CA PRO A 80 -10.02 29.43 -13.20
C PRO A 80 -10.86 29.90 -12.00
N LYS A 81 -12.10 29.47 -11.90
CA LYS A 81 -13.02 29.88 -10.81
C LYS A 81 -13.61 28.73 -10.01
N THR A 82 -13.37 27.46 -10.40
CA THR A 82 -14.01 26.32 -9.78
C THR A 82 -13.11 25.07 -9.82
N ILE A 83 -13.33 24.17 -8.87
CA ILE A 83 -12.67 22.86 -8.84
C ILE A 83 -13.78 21.81 -8.96
N ASN A 84 -13.68 20.95 -9.96
CA ASN A 84 -14.51 19.77 -10.10
C ASN A 84 -13.80 18.58 -9.48
N TRP A 85 -14.53 17.83 -8.68
CA TRP A 85 -14.04 16.66 -7.97
C TRP A 85 -14.68 15.41 -8.58
N TYR A 86 -13.82 14.45 -8.95
CA TYR A 86 -14.23 13.16 -9.49
C TYR A 86 -13.63 12.05 -8.66
N PHE A 87 -14.29 10.91 -8.64
CA PHE A 87 -13.68 9.64 -8.27
C PHE A 87 -13.50 8.79 -9.51
N ARG A 88 -12.37 8.10 -9.58
CA ARG A 88 -12.02 7.18 -10.66
C ARG A 88 -11.51 5.88 -10.09
N PRO A 89 -11.66 4.75 -10.81
CA PRO A 89 -10.97 3.54 -10.41
C PRO A 89 -9.47 3.84 -10.30
N LEU A 90 -8.81 3.26 -9.32
CA LEU A 90 -7.38 3.24 -9.34
C LEU A 90 -7.01 2.46 -10.60
N LEU A 91 -6.47 3.15 -11.59
CA LEU A 91 -5.79 2.50 -12.67
C LEU A 91 -4.59 1.81 -11.99
N LEU A 92 -4.72 0.52 -11.68
CA LEU A 92 -3.58 -0.34 -11.79
C LEU A 92 -2.98 0.02 -13.12
N SER A 93 -1.76 0.51 -13.13
CA SER A 93 -1.01 0.73 -14.37
C SER A 93 -0.95 -0.61 -15.09
N LEU A 94 -2.04 -0.90 -15.80
CA LEU A 94 -2.06 -1.89 -16.83
C LEU A 94 -1.14 -1.31 -17.89
N VAL A 95 0.13 -1.65 -17.82
CA VAL A 95 0.95 -1.75 -18.99
C VAL A 95 0.29 -2.84 -19.81
N ILE A 96 -0.69 -2.45 -20.63
CA ILE A 96 -1.22 -3.28 -21.69
C ILE A 96 -0.09 -3.40 -22.68
N PHE A 97 0.79 -4.37 -22.42
CA PHE A 97 1.58 -4.96 -23.48
C PHE A 97 0.61 -5.84 -24.27
N MET A 98 0.08 -5.25 -25.34
CA MET A 98 -0.66 -5.97 -26.35
C MET A 98 0.33 -6.89 -27.05
N GLY A 99 0.33 -8.16 -26.67
CA GLY A 99 1.19 -9.20 -27.20
C GLY A 99 0.59 -10.58 -26.97
N MET A 100 -0.19 -11.02 -27.92
CA MET A 100 -0.49 -12.40 -28.33
C MET A 100 -0.77 -13.46 -27.26
N LEU A 101 -1.99 -13.96 -27.35
CA LEU A 101 -2.42 -15.33 -27.04
C LEU A 101 -1.27 -16.35 -27.02
N SER A 102 -0.93 -16.82 -25.86
CA SER A 102 -0.28 -18.10 -25.71
C SER A 102 -0.68 -18.71 -24.36
N SER A 103 -1.46 -19.76 -24.45
CA SER A 103 -1.74 -20.84 -23.50
C SER A 103 -1.41 -20.54 -22.02
N CYS A 104 -2.47 -20.44 -21.20
CA CYS A 104 -2.39 -20.59 -19.75
C CYS A 104 -1.69 -21.91 -19.40
N SER A 105 -0.40 -21.86 -19.25
CA SER A 105 0.36 -22.84 -18.48
C SER A 105 0.30 -22.37 -17.02
N PHE A 106 -0.50 -23.00 -16.22
CA PHE A 106 -0.49 -22.86 -14.76
C PHE A 106 0.88 -23.34 -14.27
N LYS A 107 1.86 -22.44 -14.22
CA LYS A 107 3.07 -22.71 -13.45
C LYS A 107 2.73 -22.44 -12.01
N SER A 108 2.62 -23.50 -11.22
CA SER A 108 2.72 -23.44 -9.76
C SER A 108 4.12 -22.92 -9.40
N ASN A 109 4.26 -21.59 -9.33
CA ASN A 109 5.45 -21.01 -8.74
C ASN A 109 5.28 -21.04 -7.22
N THR A 110 5.70 -22.12 -6.60
CA THR A 110 5.95 -22.24 -5.17
C THR A 110 7.25 -21.52 -4.80
N ASP A 111 7.45 -20.31 -5.29
CA ASP A 111 8.67 -19.57 -5.03
C ASP A 111 8.50 -18.74 -3.75
N PHE A 112 9.02 -19.29 -2.64
CA PHE A 112 9.36 -18.48 -1.48
C PHE A 112 10.16 -17.25 -1.91
N PRO A 113 10.06 -16.11 -1.21
CA PRO A 113 10.81 -14.91 -1.53
C PRO A 113 12.30 -15.20 -1.74
N LYS A 114 12.78 -15.05 -2.97
CA LYS A 114 14.11 -15.46 -3.37
C LYS A 114 15.14 -14.41 -2.97
N VAL A 115 16.09 -14.79 -2.14
CA VAL A 115 17.25 -13.94 -1.81
C VAL A 115 18.12 -13.77 -3.06
N THR A 116 18.39 -12.53 -3.43
CA THR A 116 19.22 -12.18 -4.60
C THR A 116 20.59 -11.65 -4.21
N HIS A 117 20.67 -10.92 -3.10
CA HIS A 117 21.93 -10.33 -2.62
C HIS A 117 22.00 -10.40 -1.10
N VAL A 118 23.23 -10.45 -0.59
CA VAL A 118 23.55 -10.45 0.84
C VAL A 118 24.49 -9.30 1.20
N ALA A 119 24.35 -8.79 2.42
CA ALA A 119 25.22 -7.74 2.93
C ALA A 119 26.61 -8.26 3.26
N PHE A 120 27.65 -7.50 2.92
CA PHE A 120 29.03 -7.80 3.29
C PHE A 120 29.78 -6.54 3.73
N GLN A 121 30.89 -6.72 4.43
CA GLN A 121 31.86 -5.67 4.73
C GLN A 121 33.22 -6.08 4.18
N LYS A 122 33.88 -5.19 3.47
CA LYS A 122 35.24 -5.44 2.94
C LYS A 122 36.29 -5.37 4.04
N GLU A 123 36.09 -4.49 5.01
CA GLU A 123 36.97 -4.27 6.14
C GLU A 123 36.21 -4.40 7.45
N LYS A 124 36.87 -4.87 8.50
CA LYS A 124 36.28 -4.94 9.84
C LYS A 124 35.88 -3.54 10.30
N HIS A 125 34.61 -3.35 10.66
CA HIS A 125 33.99 -2.05 11.01
C HIS A 125 33.90 -1.03 9.87
N GLY A 126 34.13 -1.44 8.63
CA GLY A 126 33.89 -0.63 7.44
C GLY A 126 32.40 -0.45 7.14
N LYS A 127 32.12 0.32 6.10
CA LYS A 127 30.75 0.45 5.59
C LYS A 127 30.29 -0.84 4.92
N TRP A 128 28.98 -1.03 4.88
CA TRP A 128 28.34 -2.19 4.28
C TRP A 128 28.16 -2.01 2.78
N GLY A 129 28.38 -3.08 2.06
CA GLY A 129 28.06 -3.28 0.67
C GLY A 129 27.08 -4.43 0.47
N MET A 130 26.78 -4.74 -0.77
CA MET A 130 25.98 -5.92 -1.16
C MET A 130 26.65 -6.70 -2.26
N VAL A 131 26.58 -8.03 -2.15
CA VAL A 131 27.08 -9.00 -3.14
C VAL A 131 25.93 -9.93 -3.53
N GLY A 132 25.83 -10.21 -4.82
CA GLY A 132 24.87 -11.16 -5.36
C GLY A 132 25.16 -12.59 -4.93
N VAL A 133 24.14 -13.44 -4.96
CA VAL A 133 24.31 -14.89 -4.72
C VAL A 133 25.19 -15.56 -5.78
N ASP A 134 25.40 -14.90 -6.92
CA ASP A 134 26.33 -15.27 -7.99
C ASP A 134 27.79 -14.84 -7.72
N GLY A 135 28.04 -14.15 -6.58
CA GLY A 135 29.34 -13.63 -6.21
C GLY A 135 29.70 -12.26 -6.80
N ASN A 136 28.87 -11.69 -7.65
CA ASN A 136 29.11 -10.37 -8.23
C ASN A 136 28.80 -9.26 -7.21
N ILE A 137 29.74 -8.33 -7.03
CA ILE A 137 29.55 -7.20 -6.13
C ILE A 137 28.60 -6.21 -6.77
N LEU A 138 27.48 -5.92 -6.09
CA LEU A 138 26.51 -4.94 -6.54
C LEU A 138 26.96 -3.51 -6.22
N PHE A 139 27.42 -3.30 -4.99
CA PHE A 139 28.07 -2.05 -4.53
C PHE A 139 28.88 -2.31 -3.26
N GLU A 140 29.86 -1.46 -3.00
CA GLU A 140 30.72 -1.49 -1.81
C GLU A 140 30.55 -0.23 -0.96
N ASN A 141 30.82 -0.34 0.35
CA ASN A 141 31.04 0.78 1.26
C ASN A 141 29.99 1.91 1.21
N LYS A 142 28.71 1.55 1.07
CA LYS A 142 27.61 2.53 0.93
C LYS A 142 26.95 2.90 2.26
N PHE A 143 26.70 1.90 3.12
CA PHE A 143 25.87 2.07 4.31
C PHE A 143 26.64 1.85 5.60
N ASP A 144 26.40 2.72 6.59
CA ASP A 144 26.99 2.58 7.93
C ASP A 144 26.31 1.46 8.74
N LYS A 145 25.02 1.21 8.46
CA LYS A 145 24.22 0.17 9.13
C LYS A 145 24.03 -1.03 8.20
N ARG A 146 24.01 -2.23 8.78
CA ARG A 146 23.91 -3.50 8.02
C ARG A 146 22.57 -3.59 7.28
N PRO A 147 22.58 -3.74 5.95
CA PRO A 147 21.39 -4.07 5.18
C PRO A 147 20.88 -5.49 5.49
N SER A 148 19.57 -5.71 5.32
CA SER A 148 19.02 -7.06 5.22
C SER A 148 19.47 -7.75 3.95
N TYR A 149 19.10 -9.01 3.77
CA TYR A 149 19.16 -9.62 2.43
C TYR A 149 18.30 -8.82 1.47
N ALA A 150 18.70 -8.74 0.20
CA ALA A 150 17.82 -8.26 -0.85
C ALA A 150 16.95 -9.43 -1.33
N VAL A 151 15.65 -9.19 -1.35
CA VAL A 151 14.64 -10.12 -1.84
C VAL A 151 13.86 -9.42 -2.94
N ASN A 152 13.76 -10.06 -4.11
CA ASN A 152 13.09 -9.48 -5.28
C ASN A 152 13.57 -8.05 -5.60
N GLY A 153 14.88 -7.81 -5.50
CA GLY A 153 15.45 -6.51 -5.82
C GLY A 153 15.27 -5.42 -4.75
N VAL A 154 14.77 -5.76 -3.56
CA VAL A 154 14.56 -4.80 -2.47
C VAL A 154 15.25 -5.28 -1.20
N PHE A 155 15.91 -4.37 -0.50
CA PHE A 155 16.45 -4.60 0.85
C PHE A 155 16.03 -3.48 1.80
N ARG A 156 16.18 -3.72 3.10
CA ARG A 156 15.88 -2.73 4.13
C ARG A 156 17.05 -2.55 5.09
N ILE A 157 17.09 -1.38 5.69
CA ILE A 157 18.03 -1.04 6.77
C ILE A 157 17.21 -0.64 7.98
N ARG A 158 17.55 -1.21 9.16
CA ARG A 158 17.00 -0.73 10.41
C ARG A 158 17.84 0.42 10.90
N ASP A 159 17.25 1.57 11.05
CA ASP A 159 17.83 2.69 11.76
C ASP A 159 17.57 2.52 13.26
N TYR A 160 18.62 2.22 14.02
CA TYR A 160 18.52 1.96 15.47
C TYR A 160 18.28 3.25 16.27
N ASP A 161 18.62 4.42 15.74
CA ASP A 161 18.48 5.70 16.41
C ASP A 161 17.00 6.16 16.39
N THR A 162 16.36 5.97 15.26
CA THR A 162 14.93 6.30 15.06
C THR A 162 14.03 5.08 15.24
N ASN A 163 14.59 3.88 15.32
CA ASN A 163 13.89 2.59 15.35
C ASN A 163 12.96 2.39 14.14
N GLN A 164 13.35 2.91 12.97
CA GLN A 164 12.58 2.83 11.73
C GLN A 164 13.28 1.91 10.71
N TYR A 165 12.50 1.38 9.78
CA TYR A 165 12.98 0.64 8.62
C TYR A 165 12.95 1.51 7.38
N LEU A 166 14.09 1.60 6.68
CA LEU A 166 14.24 2.26 5.39
C LEU A 166 14.43 1.20 4.31
N TYR A 167 13.72 1.34 3.21
CA TYR A 167 13.79 0.41 2.09
C TYR A 167 14.58 1.01 0.93
N TYR A 168 15.31 0.15 0.22
CA TYR A 168 16.15 0.54 -0.91
C TYR A 168 16.07 -0.49 -2.03
N SER A 169 16.22 -0.02 -3.27
CA SER A 169 16.41 -0.88 -4.42
C SER A 169 17.80 -1.54 -4.39
N ALA A 170 17.86 -2.82 -4.71
CA ALA A 170 19.13 -3.55 -4.86
C ALA A 170 19.71 -3.31 -6.27
N THR A 171 20.20 -2.11 -6.50
CA THR A 171 20.83 -1.64 -7.73
C THR A 171 22.23 -1.10 -7.43
N PRO A 172 23.14 -0.94 -8.41
CA PRO A 172 24.46 -0.36 -8.19
C PRO A 172 24.41 1.03 -7.54
N THR A 173 23.33 1.77 -7.77
CA THR A 173 23.02 3.02 -7.10
C THR A 173 21.68 2.88 -6.38
N PRO A 174 21.68 2.39 -5.13
CA PRO A 174 20.45 2.13 -4.38
C PRO A 174 19.60 3.39 -4.26
N GLN A 175 18.32 3.27 -4.59
CA GLN A 175 17.33 4.32 -4.43
C GLN A 175 16.46 4.04 -3.23
N LEU A 176 16.10 5.09 -2.48
CA LEU A 176 15.16 4.98 -1.38
C LEU A 176 13.78 4.64 -1.93
N ILE A 177 13.13 3.65 -1.32
CA ILE A 177 11.77 3.19 -1.64
C ILE A 177 10.83 3.69 -0.55
N GLY A 178 9.81 4.44 -0.93
CA GLY A 178 8.83 5.01 -0.01
C GLY A 178 9.30 6.28 0.69
N THR A 179 9.05 6.40 2.00
CA THR A 179 9.31 7.64 2.73
C THR A 179 10.70 7.69 3.38
N PRO A 180 11.39 8.86 3.34
CA PRO A 180 12.66 9.03 4.04
C PRO A 180 12.55 9.00 5.57
N LYS A 181 11.33 9.13 6.11
CA LYS A 181 11.08 8.95 7.55
C LYS A 181 11.12 7.49 7.98
N GLY A 182 11.06 6.57 7.01
CA GLY A 182 11.00 5.13 7.27
C GLY A 182 9.65 4.65 7.82
N TYR A 183 9.64 3.40 8.24
CA TYR A 183 8.47 2.68 8.72
C TYR A 183 8.75 2.04 10.08
N LYS A 184 7.76 2.05 10.97
CA LYS A 184 7.85 1.50 12.32
C LYS A 184 8.07 -0.02 12.32
N GLN A 185 7.43 -0.70 11.36
CA GLN A 185 7.64 -2.11 11.07
C GLN A 185 7.62 -2.31 9.55
N GLY A 186 8.25 -3.38 9.10
CA GLY A 186 8.25 -3.67 7.68
C GLY A 186 8.59 -5.11 7.38
N GLY A 187 7.96 -5.63 6.36
CA GLY A 187 8.14 -6.98 5.84
C GLY A 187 9.17 -7.08 4.72
N ILE A 188 9.03 -8.10 3.92
CA ILE A 188 9.89 -8.45 2.79
C ILE A 188 9.12 -8.19 1.50
N CYS A 189 9.81 -7.71 0.47
CA CYS A 189 9.24 -7.59 -0.86
C CYS A 189 8.91 -8.98 -1.41
N SER A 190 7.65 -9.24 -1.65
CA SER A 190 7.17 -10.47 -2.24
C SER A 190 6.00 -10.19 -3.15
N GLU A 191 5.94 -10.86 -4.28
CA GLU A 191 4.88 -10.68 -5.27
C GLU A 191 4.62 -9.20 -5.64
N GLY A 192 5.70 -8.40 -5.70
CA GLY A 192 5.66 -7.00 -6.10
C GLY A 192 5.25 -6.00 -5.02
N ILE A 193 5.00 -6.46 -3.77
CA ILE A 193 4.53 -5.61 -2.68
C ILE A 193 5.28 -5.82 -1.37
N ILE A 194 5.28 -4.79 -0.53
CA ILE A 194 6.02 -4.73 0.74
C ILE A 194 5.04 -4.33 1.84
N PRO A 195 4.74 -5.19 2.82
CA PRO A 195 3.93 -4.81 3.98
C PRO A 195 4.72 -3.89 4.91
N VAL A 196 4.12 -2.78 5.32
CA VAL A 196 4.74 -1.82 6.23
C VAL A 196 3.74 -1.27 7.24
N VAL A 197 4.25 -0.82 8.38
CA VAL A 197 3.49 -0.07 9.39
C VAL A 197 4.09 1.32 9.48
N SER A 198 3.30 2.33 9.17
CA SER A 198 3.72 3.73 9.27
C SER A 198 3.81 4.22 10.73
N ALA A 199 4.37 5.41 10.93
CA ALA A 199 4.56 6.01 12.25
C ALA A 199 3.22 6.19 13.01
N ASP A 200 2.12 6.37 12.29
CA ASP A 200 0.75 6.47 12.83
C ASP A 200 0.03 5.12 12.98
N GLU A 201 0.79 4.03 13.02
CA GLU A 201 0.35 2.63 13.26
C GLU A 201 -0.54 2.04 12.15
N ARG A 202 -0.64 2.68 10.99
CA ARG A 202 -1.42 2.15 9.88
C ARG A 202 -0.64 1.08 9.12
N ILE A 203 -1.29 -0.05 8.90
CA ILE A 203 -0.76 -1.11 8.05
C ILE A 203 -1.11 -0.79 6.60
N HIS A 204 -0.11 -0.76 5.74
CA HIS A 204 -0.30 -0.60 4.32
C HIS A 204 0.77 -1.35 3.53
N TYR A 205 0.56 -1.45 2.25
CA TYR A 205 1.46 -2.16 1.35
C TYR A 205 2.02 -1.20 0.31
N LEU A 206 3.33 -1.28 0.10
CA LEU A 206 4.02 -0.51 -0.93
C LEU A 206 4.26 -1.39 -2.15
N THR A 207 4.34 -0.74 -3.32
CA THR A 207 4.94 -1.33 -4.51
C THR A 207 6.46 -1.38 -4.39
N GLU A 208 7.13 -2.08 -5.27
CA GLU A 208 8.60 -2.07 -5.39
C GLU A 208 9.17 -0.68 -5.71
N THR A 209 8.37 0.22 -6.25
CA THR A 209 8.74 1.61 -6.53
C THR A 209 8.51 2.55 -5.34
N GLY A 210 7.87 2.06 -4.27
CA GLY A 210 7.62 2.83 -3.04
C GLY A 210 6.30 3.59 -3.02
N GLU A 211 5.45 3.42 -4.01
CA GLU A 211 4.09 3.93 -4.00
C GLU A 211 3.22 3.06 -3.08
N THR A 212 2.24 3.67 -2.44
CA THR A 212 1.27 2.89 -1.67
C THR A 212 0.34 2.12 -2.60
N ALA A 213 0.42 0.80 -2.57
CA ALA A 213 -0.47 -0.07 -3.31
C ALA A 213 -1.88 -0.07 -2.70
N PHE A 214 -1.97 -0.28 -1.38
CA PHE A 214 -3.24 -0.20 -0.64
C PHE A 214 -3.00 -0.08 0.87
N TYR A 215 -4.02 0.41 1.58
CA TYR A 215 -4.08 0.40 3.04
C TYR A 215 -4.97 -0.75 3.51
N LEU A 216 -4.60 -1.43 4.60
CA LEU A 216 -5.53 -2.30 5.29
C LEU A 216 -6.48 -1.46 6.13
N LEU A 217 -7.77 -1.59 5.82
CA LEU A 217 -8.85 -0.92 6.53
C LEU A 217 -9.52 -1.92 7.47
N PRO A 218 -10.06 -1.48 8.63
CA PRO A 218 -10.76 -2.35 9.56
C PRO A 218 -11.74 -3.29 8.86
N TYR A 219 -11.60 -4.58 9.12
CA TYR A 219 -12.47 -5.59 8.53
C TYR A 219 -13.70 -5.82 9.41
N GLN A 220 -14.89 -5.55 8.89
CA GLN A 220 -16.16 -5.63 9.64
C GLN A 220 -16.12 -4.87 10.99
N GLY A 221 -15.42 -3.71 11.01
CA GLY A 221 -15.28 -2.87 12.20
C GLY A 221 -14.20 -3.33 13.19
N LYS A 222 -13.41 -4.35 12.85
CA LYS A 222 -12.30 -4.87 13.66
C LYS A 222 -10.96 -4.45 13.07
N GLU A 223 -10.07 -3.98 13.92
CA GLU A 223 -8.72 -3.58 13.53
C GLU A 223 -7.82 -4.80 13.28
N PHE A 224 -6.85 -4.62 12.38
CA PHE A 224 -5.80 -5.59 12.15
C PHE A 224 -4.76 -5.50 13.27
N LEU A 225 -4.55 -6.59 13.98
CA LEU A 225 -3.53 -6.70 15.01
C LEU A 225 -2.13 -6.88 14.40
N CYS A 226 -2.03 -7.73 13.41
CA CYS A 226 -0.79 -7.99 12.67
C CYS A 226 -1.08 -8.65 11.32
N VAL A 227 -0.07 -8.58 10.44
CA VAL A 227 -0.10 -9.17 9.11
C VAL A 227 1.16 -9.97 8.84
N SER A 228 1.09 -10.89 7.89
CA SER A 228 2.25 -11.61 7.38
C SER A 228 3.32 -10.64 6.89
N PRO A 229 4.60 -10.89 7.17
CA PRO A 229 5.70 -10.07 6.67
C PRO A 229 5.96 -10.23 5.16
N PHE A 230 5.27 -11.12 4.48
CA PHE A 230 5.39 -11.38 3.04
C PHE A 230 4.16 -12.15 2.51
N PHE A 231 4.00 -12.14 1.19
CA PHE A 231 3.05 -12.98 0.48
C PHE A 231 3.70 -14.29 0.03
N THR A 232 2.90 -15.34 0.00
CA THR A 232 3.25 -16.64 -0.59
C THR A 232 2.03 -17.19 -1.31
N GLU A 233 2.19 -17.63 -2.56
CA GLU A 233 1.10 -18.14 -3.38
C GLU A 233 -0.10 -17.17 -3.43
N GLN A 234 0.22 -15.89 -3.57
CA GLN A 234 -0.74 -14.79 -3.58
C GLN A 234 -1.63 -14.72 -2.34
N ARG A 235 -1.09 -15.12 -1.18
CA ARG A 235 -1.77 -15.06 0.11
C ARG A 235 -0.85 -14.51 1.19
N ALA A 236 -1.40 -13.63 2.01
CA ALA A 236 -0.79 -13.18 3.26
C ALA A 236 -1.78 -13.35 4.39
N TRP A 237 -1.37 -14.00 5.45
CA TRP A 237 -2.23 -14.13 6.62
C TRP A 237 -2.33 -12.79 7.34
N PHE A 238 -3.45 -12.59 8.02
CA PHE A 238 -3.65 -11.50 8.97
C PHE A 238 -4.34 -12.01 10.23
N ARG A 239 -4.21 -11.25 11.30
CA ARG A 239 -4.93 -11.46 12.55
C ARG A 239 -5.64 -10.19 12.96
N LEU A 240 -6.88 -10.30 13.35
CA LEU A 240 -7.68 -9.21 13.90
C LEU A 240 -7.51 -9.09 15.42
N GLU A 241 -7.96 -7.97 16.00
CA GLU A 241 -7.95 -7.72 17.45
C GLU A 241 -8.68 -8.79 18.28
N ASN A 242 -9.70 -9.44 17.70
CA ASN A 242 -10.39 -10.58 18.31
C ASN A 242 -9.61 -11.91 18.19
N ARG A 243 -8.33 -11.85 17.75
CA ARG A 243 -7.41 -12.96 17.54
C ARG A 243 -7.75 -13.91 16.37
N LYS A 244 -8.84 -13.68 15.66
CA LYS A 244 -9.19 -14.48 14.49
C LYS A 244 -8.26 -14.17 13.32
N CYS A 245 -7.86 -15.22 12.60
CA CYS A 245 -6.95 -15.17 11.46
C CYS A 245 -7.70 -15.44 10.15
N GLY A 246 -7.28 -14.74 9.12
CA GLY A 246 -7.75 -14.90 7.75
C GLY A 246 -6.61 -14.64 6.77
N TYR A 247 -6.94 -14.57 5.47
CA TYR A 247 -5.95 -14.28 4.42
C TYR A 247 -6.45 -13.22 3.47
N ILE A 248 -5.52 -12.38 3.03
CA ILE A 248 -5.71 -11.40 1.96
C ILE A 248 -4.95 -11.81 0.71
N ASP A 249 -5.40 -11.30 -0.44
CA ASP A 249 -4.68 -11.34 -1.71
C ASP A 249 -3.76 -10.09 -1.87
N PRO A 250 -2.88 -10.04 -2.91
CA PRO A 250 -2.01 -8.89 -3.17
C PRO A 250 -2.75 -7.60 -3.54
N GLN A 251 -4.05 -7.64 -3.72
CA GLN A 251 -4.92 -6.49 -3.92
C GLN A 251 -5.56 -6.00 -2.61
N GLY A 252 -5.32 -6.70 -1.49
CA GLY A 252 -5.84 -6.38 -0.17
C GLY A 252 -7.27 -6.86 0.09
N ASN A 253 -7.80 -7.73 -0.77
CA ASN A 253 -9.11 -8.33 -0.55
C ASN A 253 -9.00 -9.52 0.42
N VAL A 254 -9.93 -9.63 1.35
CA VAL A 254 -10.04 -10.82 2.20
C VAL A 254 -10.54 -11.99 1.34
N VAL A 255 -9.71 -13.01 1.21
CA VAL A 255 -9.99 -14.21 0.40
C VAL A 255 -10.29 -15.45 1.25
N ILE A 256 -9.84 -15.42 2.51
CA ILE A 256 -10.22 -16.40 3.52
C ILE A 256 -10.69 -15.62 4.76
N GLU A 257 -11.93 -15.82 5.13
CA GLU A 257 -12.57 -15.15 6.26
C GLU A 257 -11.82 -15.40 7.57
N PRO A 258 -11.76 -14.41 8.50
CA PRO A 258 -11.06 -14.54 9.77
C PRO A 258 -11.91 -15.32 10.79
N ILE A 259 -12.02 -16.61 10.57
CA ILE A 259 -12.77 -17.55 11.43
C ILE A 259 -11.84 -18.48 12.23
N TYR A 260 -10.58 -18.59 11.84
CA TYR A 260 -9.57 -19.45 12.48
C TYR A 260 -8.93 -18.76 13.69
N ASP A 261 -8.53 -19.56 14.68
CA ASP A 261 -7.81 -19.11 15.89
C ASP A 261 -6.29 -19.10 15.69
#